data_723a95f3cd63183acb882d8a4fe214f1
#
_entry.id   723a95f3cd63183acb882d8a4fe214f1
#
_cell.length_a   1.000
_cell.length_b   1.000
_cell.length_c   1.000
_cell.angle_alpha   90.00
_cell.angle_beta   90.00
_cell.angle_gamma   90.00
#
_symmetry.space_group_name_H-M   'P 1'
#
loop_
_entity.id
_entity.type
_entity.pdbx_description
1 polymer ?
#
loop_
_entity_poly.entity_id
_entity_poly.type
_entity_poly.pdbx_seq_one_letter_code
_entity_poly.pdbx_strand_id
1 'polypeptide(L)'
;PASTMKLVTAITALDKLGGSYQFKTTRKYTGTIDNGVRKGEVYCIGGMDPRFNNDDMTAFVTGLKDMGVDSIQGSIYADRSMKDEDLLGEGWCWDDDNPVLSPLVFGRKDIFMERFLAKLKDAGIFYAGSGTSVKRCPASAFTICTRFHTMDQILHKMMKDSDNLYAES
;
A
#
# COMPACT_ATOMS: atom_id res chain seq x y z
N PRO A 1 -31.01 -5.03 1.88
CA PRO A 1 -30.42 -3.75 1.44
C PRO A 1 -28.91 -3.83 1.18
N ALA A 2 -28.30 -5.03 1.28
CA ALA A 2 -26.87 -5.28 1.15
C ALA A 2 -26.06 -4.23 0.32
N SER A 3 -26.06 -4.35 -1.01
CA SER A 3 -25.27 -3.44 -1.87
C SER A 3 -25.81 -2.00 -1.96
N THR A 4 -27.05 -1.74 -1.55
CA THR A 4 -27.57 -0.37 -1.48
C THR A 4 -26.94 0.45 -0.35
N MET A 5 -26.37 -0.22 0.68
CA MET A 5 -25.60 0.46 1.72
C MET A 5 -24.36 1.14 1.18
N LYS A 6 -23.78 0.67 0.08
CA LYS A 6 -22.63 1.32 -0.57
C LYS A 6 -22.95 2.74 -1.05
N LEU A 7 -24.21 3.01 -1.38
CA LEU A 7 -24.62 4.38 -1.73
C LEU A 7 -24.49 5.33 -0.52
N VAL A 8 -24.89 4.86 0.67
CA VAL A 8 -24.75 5.64 1.92
C VAL A 8 -23.27 5.86 2.24
N THR A 9 -22.44 4.82 2.11
CA THR A 9 -20.99 4.91 2.26
C THR A 9 -20.40 5.95 1.29
N ALA A 10 -20.77 5.90 0.00
CA ALA A 10 -20.29 6.85 -1.00
C ALA A 10 -20.67 8.29 -0.68
N ILE A 11 -21.93 8.54 -0.31
CA ILE A 11 -22.41 9.89 0.05
C ILE A 11 -21.65 10.41 1.28
N THR A 12 -21.49 9.57 2.30
CA THR A 12 -20.79 9.95 3.53
C THR A 12 -19.32 10.25 3.27
N ALA A 13 -18.64 9.40 2.49
CA ALA A 13 -17.24 9.61 2.12
C ALA A 13 -17.03 10.92 1.34
N LEU A 14 -17.90 11.20 0.37
CA LEU A 14 -17.85 12.46 -0.39
C LEU A 14 -18.15 13.68 0.48
N ASP A 15 -19.11 13.58 1.40
CA ASP A 15 -19.44 14.68 2.32
C ASP A 15 -18.29 14.99 3.28
N LYS A 16 -17.61 13.97 3.81
CA LYS A 16 -16.57 14.12 4.82
C LYS A 16 -15.17 14.38 4.26
N LEU A 17 -14.81 13.73 3.17
CA LEU A 17 -13.46 13.73 2.63
C LEU A 17 -13.34 14.43 1.27
N GLY A 18 -14.42 14.47 0.51
CA GLY A 18 -14.43 14.99 -0.86
C GLY A 18 -13.87 14.02 -1.91
N GLY A 19 -14.25 14.24 -3.17
CA GLY A 19 -13.83 13.37 -4.28
C GLY A 19 -12.34 13.39 -4.59
N SER A 20 -11.64 14.45 -4.20
CA SER A 20 -10.20 14.61 -4.40
C SER A 20 -9.34 14.01 -3.28
N TYR A 21 -9.94 13.47 -2.21
CA TYR A 21 -9.20 12.77 -1.17
C TYR A 21 -8.33 11.66 -1.77
N GLN A 22 -7.11 11.49 -1.25
CA GLN A 22 -6.12 10.59 -1.82
C GLN A 22 -5.82 9.43 -0.87
N PHE A 23 -6.04 8.21 -1.35
CA PHE A 23 -5.54 6.98 -0.74
C PHE A 23 -4.07 6.82 -1.12
N LYS A 24 -3.16 7.05 -0.18
CA LYS A 24 -1.72 7.17 -0.47
C LYS A 24 -0.96 5.97 0.03
N THR A 25 -0.24 5.30 -0.86
CA THR A 25 0.80 4.33 -0.49
C THR A 25 2.15 4.98 -0.71
N THR A 26 2.96 5.05 0.35
CA THR A 26 4.21 5.83 0.34
C THR A 26 5.39 4.95 0.69
N ARG A 27 6.51 5.17 0.00
CA ARG A 27 7.79 4.58 0.39
C ARG A 27 8.71 5.67 0.94
N LYS A 28 9.21 5.42 2.13
CA LYS A 28 10.17 6.29 2.83
C LYS A 28 11.43 5.54 3.22
N TYR A 29 12.42 6.29 3.65
CA TYR A 29 13.69 5.74 4.10
C TYR A 29 14.33 6.54 5.22
N THR A 30 15.23 5.87 5.96
CA THR A 30 16.19 6.50 6.89
C THR A 30 17.62 6.16 6.46
N GLY A 31 18.61 6.88 7.00
CA GLY A 31 20.03 6.65 6.70
C GLY A 31 20.49 7.24 5.35
N THR A 32 21.51 6.67 4.73
CA THR A 32 22.24 7.24 3.59
C THR A 32 22.33 6.27 2.41
N ILE A 33 22.69 6.80 1.24
CA ILE A 33 23.12 6.03 0.08
C ILE A 33 24.61 6.29 -0.12
N ASP A 34 25.39 5.22 -0.23
CA ASP A 34 26.83 5.28 -0.42
C ASP A 34 27.26 4.24 -1.46
N ASN A 35 27.85 4.68 -2.58
CA ASN A 35 28.29 3.84 -3.69
C ASN A 35 27.23 2.82 -4.17
N GLY A 36 25.99 3.26 -4.36
CA GLY A 36 24.88 2.39 -4.77
C GLY A 36 24.29 1.55 -3.65
N VAL A 37 24.89 1.56 -2.47
CA VAL A 37 24.39 0.80 -1.31
C VAL A 37 23.52 1.68 -0.45
N ARG A 38 22.27 1.29 -0.26
CA ARG A 38 21.35 1.91 0.69
C ARG A 38 21.64 1.39 2.10
N LYS A 39 22.23 2.24 2.95
CA LYS A 39 22.48 1.95 4.36
C LYS A 39 21.38 2.58 5.21
N GLY A 40 20.57 1.74 5.88
CA GLY A 40 19.44 2.17 6.69
C GLY A 40 18.16 1.44 6.34
N GLU A 41 17.05 1.93 6.86
CA GLU A 41 15.76 1.27 6.78
C GLU A 41 14.90 1.82 5.63
N VAL A 42 14.13 0.96 4.98
CA VAL A 42 13.11 1.29 3.98
C VAL A 42 11.74 0.95 4.56
N TYR A 43 10.78 1.84 4.36
CA TYR A 43 9.42 1.68 4.85
C TYR A 43 8.44 1.75 3.69
N CYS A 44 7.59 0.73 3.59
CA CYS A 44 6.39 0.75 2.75
C CYS A 44 5.20 1.09 3.65
N ILE A 45 4.60 2.24 3.46
CA ILE A 45 3.52 2.77 4.30
C ILE A 45 2.21 2.62 3.54
N GLY A 46 1.30 1.83 4.12
CA GLY A 46 -0.01 1.59 3.52
C GLY A 46 -1.00 2.71 3.77
N GLY A 47 -1.84 2.98 2.78
CA GLY A 47 -2.90 3.97 2.84
C GLY A 47 -4.27 3.41 2.45
N MET A 48 -4.49 2.11 2.62
CA MET A 48 -5.76 1.44 2.25
C MET A 48 -6.17 1.67 0.80
N ASP A 49 -5.21 1.75 -0.14
CA ASP A 49 -5.48 1.96 -1.56
C ASP A 49 -5.81 0.63 -2.27
N PRO A 50 -7.09 0.29 -2.49
CA PRO A 50 -7.48 -0.98 -3.11
C PRO A 50 -7.15 -1.04 -4.61
N ARG A 51 -6.79 0.10 -5.23
CA ARG A 51 -6.41 0.21 -6.64
C ARG A 51 -4.91 0.08 -6.88
N PHE A 52 -4.07 0.04 -5.83
CA PHE A 52 -2.63 -0.11 -6.00
C PHE A 52 -2.31 -1.33 -6.87
N ASN A 53 -1.55 -1.13 -7.94
CA ASN A 53 -1.36 -2.11 -9.00
C ASN A 53 0.12 -2.30 -9.39
N ASN A 54 0.37 -3.10 -10.44
CA ASN A 54 1.73 -3.40 -10.92
C ASN A 54 2.48 -2.16 -11.41
N ASP A 55 1.80 -1.18 -12.01
CA ASP A 55 2.45 0.05 -12.49
C ASP A 55 2.90 0.89 -11.29
N ASP A 56 2.08 0.96 -10.24
CA ASP A 56 2.42 1.62 -8.99
C ASP A 56 3.61 0.92 -8.31
N MET A 57 3.60 -0.42 -8.28
CA MET A 57 4.71 -1.21 -7.74
C MET A 57 6.00 -0.99 -8.54
N THR A 58 5.91 -0.91 -9.86
CA THR A 58 7.06 -0.61 -10.73
C THR A 58 7.61 0.78 -10.41
N ALA A 59 6.76 1.80 -10.28
CA ALA A 59 7.19 3.14 -9.90
C ALA A 59 7.87 3.18 -8.52
N PHE A 60 7.39 2.36 -7.58
CA PHE A 60 8.04 2.19 -6.26
C PHE A 60 9.49 1.73 -6.39
N VAL A 61 9.77 0.78 -7.26
CA VAL A 61 11.13 0.24 -7.45
C VAL A 61 11.97 1.15 -8.32
N THR A 62 11.42 1.70 -9.40
CA THR A 62 12.14 2.62 -10.30
C THR A 62 12.72 3.80 -9.55
N GLY A 63 11.99 4.38 -8.61
CA GLY A 63 12.51 5.48 -7.78
C GLY A 63 13.75 5.12 -6.94
N LEU A 64 14.00 3.85 -6.59
CA LEU A 64 15.27 3.43 -5.99
C LEU A 64 16.40 3.38 -7.02
N LYS A 65 16.12 2.85 -8.20
CA LYS A 65 17.11 2.80 -9.29
C LYS A 65 17.52 4.20 -9.73
N ASP A 66 16.57 5.12 -9.84
CA ASP A 66 16.83 6.53 -10.21
C ASP A 66 17.72 7.24 -9.17
N MET A 67 17.69 6.79 -7.91
CA MET A 67 18.59 7.23 -6.85
C MET A 67 19.96 6.51 -6.89
N GLY A 68 20.20 5.63 -7.85
CA GLY A 68 21.44 4.86 -7.98
C GLY A 68 21.58 3.72 -6.97
N VAL A 69 20.46 3.20 -6.42
CA VAL A 69 20.49 2.10 -5.44
C VAL A 69 20.59 0.76 -6.17
N ASP A 70 21.65 0.00 -5.89
CA ASP A 70 21.87 -1.36 -6.39
C ASP A 70 21.74 -2.42 -5.30
N SER A 71 21.85 -2.01 -4.02
CA SER A 71 21.62 -2.91 -2.88
C SER A 71 21.07 -2.17 -1.68
N ILE A 72 20.33 -2.91 -0.84
CA ILE A 72 19.78 -2.43 0.43
C ILE A 72 20.45 -3.21 1.56
N GLN A 73 21.24 -2.49 2.38
CA GLN A 73 21.80 -2.95 3.64
C GLN A 73 21.02 -2.32 4.79
N GLY A 74 20.23 -3.11 5.48
CA GLY A 74 19.30 -2.66 6.50
C GLY A 74 17.99 -3.43 6.37
N SER A 75 16.96 -2.96 7.04
CA SER A 75 15.68 -3.66 7.03
C SER A 75 14.66 -2.97 6.13
N ILE A 76 13.78 -3.76 5.54
CA ILE A 76 12.57 -3.28 4.85
C ILE A 76 11.38 -3.61 5.74
N TYR A 77 10.58 -2.59 6.03
CA TYR A 77 9.43 -2.70 6.92
C TYR A 77 8.12 -2.38 6.21
N ALA A 78 7.07 -3.11 6.60
CA ALA A 78 5.69 -2.74 6.32
C ALA A 78 5.18 -1.81 7.45
N ASP A 79 4.73 -0.62 7.11
CA ASP A 79 4.01 0.23 8.03
C ASP A 79 2.51 0.10 7.76
N ARG A 80 1.81 -0.57 8.67
CA ARG A 80 0.36 -0.82 8.64
C ARG A 80 -0.38 -0.04 9.72
N SER A 81 0.25 0.94 10.33
CA SER A 81 -0.26 1.67 11.50
C SER A 81 -1.50 2.52 11.24
N MET A 82 -1.96 2.62 10.00
CA MET A 82 -3.17 3.33 9.63
C MET A 82 -4.44 2.63 10.15
N LYS A 83 -4.42 1.32 10.30
CA LYS A 83 -5.56 0.48 10.70
C LYS A 83 -5.12 -0.55 11.75
N ASP A 84 -6.07 -1.10 12.49
CA ASP A 84 -5.88 -2.28 13.34
C ASP A 84 -5.44 -3.52 12.54
N GLU A 85 -5.19 -4.63 13.24
CA GLU A 85 -4.70 -5.87 12.63
C GLU A 85 -5.81 -6.74 12.03
N ASP A 86 -7.08 -6.34 12.13
CA ASP A 86 -8.20 -7.11 11.60
C ASP A 86 -8.21 -7.06 10.06
N LEU A 87 -8.07 -8.22 9.44
CA LEU A 87 -7.99 -8.35 7.98
C LEU A 87 -9.33 -8.62 7.30
N LEU A 88 -10.38 -8.82 8.07
CA LEU A 88 -11.74 -9.05 7.57
C LEU A 88 -12.64 -7.86 7.91
N GLY A 89 -13.56 -7.53 7.03
CA GLY A 89 -14.63 -6.57 7.30
C GLY A 89 -15.61 -7.08 8.33
N GLU A 90 -16.21 -6.18 9.10
CA GLU A 90 -17.25 -6.54 10.06
C GLU A 90 -18.41 -7.26 9.35
N GLY A 91 -18.79 -8.41 9.88
CA GLY A 91 -19.87 -9.24 9.33
C GLY A 91 -19.51 -10.08 8.11
N TRP A 92 -18.24 -10.10 7.70
CA TRP A 92 -17.78 -11.02 6.66
C TRP A 92 -17.62 -12.45 7.21
N CYS A 93 -18.11 -13.44 6.46
CA CYS A 93 -17.90 -14.85 6.83
C CYS A 93 -16.46 -15.25 6.56
N TRP A 94 -15.81 -15.88 7.52
CA TRP A 94 -14.39 -16.28 7.45
C TRP A 94 -14.12 -17.37 6.39
N ASP A 95 -15.15 -18.10 5.98
CA ASP A 95 -15.12 -19.18 5.00
C ASP A 95 -15.50 -18.74 3.56
N ASP A 96 -15.82 -17.45 3.37
CA ASP A 96 -16.02 -16.86 2.05
C ASP A 96 -14.69 -16.46 1.41
N ASP A 97 -14.66 -16.35 0.07
CA ASP A 97 -13.52 -15.79 -0.68
C ASP A 97 -13.46 -14.26 -0.52
N ASN A 98 -13.16 -13.81 0.67
CA ASN A 98 -13.09 -12.39 1.01
C ASN A 98 -11.77 -11.75 0.55
N PRO A 99 -11.79 -10.47 0.15
CA PRO A 99 -10.57 -9.70 0.03
C PRO A 99 -10.00 -9.40 1.42
N VAL A 100 -8.72 -9.02 1.47
CA VAL A 100 -8.02 -8.69 2.71
C VAL A 100 -8.04 -7.20 2.95
N LEU A 101 -8.48 -6.75 4.14
CA LEU A 101 -8.43 -5.36 4.58
C LEU A 101 -7.06 -5.05 5.19
N SER A 102 -6.05 -4.91 4.34
CA SER A 102 -4.70 -4.51 4.76
C SER A 102 -4.40 -3.11 4.26
N PRO A 103 -3.76 -2.23 5.07
CA PRO A 103 -3.25 -0.95 4.58
C PRO A 103 -2.33 -1.09 3.36
N LEU A 104 -1.63 -2.22 3.24
CA LEU A 104 -0.79 -2.60 2.10
C LEU A 104 -1.43 -3.74 1.31
N VAL A 105 -2.64 -3.53 0.82
CA VAL A 105 -3.33 -4.50 -0.05
C VAL A 105 -2.73 -4.50 -1.46
N PHE A 106 -2.62 -5.68 -2.07
CA PHE A 106 -2.22 -5.85 -3.47
C PHE A 106 -3.02 -6.99 -4.12
N GLY A 107 -3.75 -6.66 -5.17
CA GLY A 107 -4.57 -7.67 -5.86
C GLY A 107 -5.58 -8.36 -4.93
N ARG A 108 -6.20 -7.63 -4.00
CA ARG A 108 -7.17 -8.09 -3.00
C ARG A 108 -6.55 -9.00 -1.90
N LYS A 109 -5.23 -9.13 -1.84
CA LYS A 109 -4.51 -10.04 -0.94
C LYS A 109 -3.44 -9.29 -0.15
N ASP A 110 -3.00 -9.88 0.97
CA ASP A 110 -1.90 -9.38 1.78
C ASP A 110 -0.54 -9.89 1.27
N ILE A 111 -0.23 -9.56 0.01
CA ILE A 111 1.00 -9.99 -0.69
C ILE A 111 1.86 -8.80 -1.18
N PHE A 112 1.56 -7.59 -0.69
CA PHE A 112 2.27 -6.38 -1.13
C PHE A 112 3.79 -6.49 -0.94
N MET A 113 4.23 -6.88 0.27
CA MET A 113 5.66 -6.97 0.58
C MET A 113 6.36 -8.04 -0.24
N GLU A 114 5.72 -9.19 -0.46
CA GLU A 114 6.22 -10.25 -1.34
C GLU A 114 6.42 -9.71 -2.78
N ARG A 115 5.42 -9.00 -3.32
CA ARG A 115 5.50 -8.41 -4.64
C ARG A 115 6.55 -7.31 -4.74
N PHE A 116 6.70 -6.50 -3.69
CA PHE A 116 7.73 -5.48 -3.62
C PHE A 116 9.14 -6.10 -3.68
N LEU A 117 9.40 -7.14 -2.87
CA LEU A 117 10.68 -7.83 -2.88
C LEU A 117 10.98 -8.51 -4.21
N ALA A 118 9.99 -9.14 -4.84
CA ALA A 118 10.13 -9.72 -6.17
C ALA A 118 10.51 -8.64 -7.21
N LYS A 119 9.87 -7.48 -7.17
CA LYS A 119 10.19 -6.36 -8.06
C LYS A 119 11.58 -5.77 -7.81
N LEU A 120 12.05 -5.71 -6.55
CA LEU A 120 13.44 -5.32 -6.26
C LEU A 120 14.42 -6.26 -6.96
N LYS A 121 14.20 -7.57 -6.84
CA LYS A 121 15.03 -8.60 -7.48
C LYS A 121 15.01 -8.46 -9.02
N ASP A 122 13.84 -8.29 -9.61
CA ASP A 122 13.67 -8.10 -11.06
C ASP A 122 14.40 -6.85 -11.57
N ALA A 123 14.45 -5.81 -10.75
CA ALA A 123 15.18 -4.56 -11.04
C ALA A 123 16.69 -4.67 -10.77
N GLY A 124 17.19 -5.81 -10.31
CA GLY A 124 18.60 -6.01 -9.97
C GLY A 124 19.04 -5.28 -8.68
N ILE A 125 18.12 -5.02 -7.76
CA ILE A 125 18.43 -4.46 -6.43
C ILE A 125 18.56 -5.61 -5.44
N PHE A 126 19.77 -5.79 -4.91
CA PHE A 126 20.04 -6.86 -3.95
C PHE A 126 19.48 -6.52 -2.56
N TYR A 127 18.77 -7.48 -1.96
CA TYR A 127 18.32 -7.44 -0.57
C TYR A 127 18.32 -8.85 0.03
N ALA A 128 18.98 -9.02 1.15
CA ALA A 128 19.14 -10.35 1.80
C ALA A 128 18.05 -10.66 2.84
N GLY A 129 17.23 -9.68 3.24
CA GLY A 129 16.20 -9.87 4.28
C GLY A 129 14.88 -10.41 3.74
N SER A 130 13.96 -10.72 4.64
CA SER A 130 12.62 -11.24 4.31
C SER A 130 11.58 -10.15 3.96
N GLY A 131 11.78 -8.93 4.45
CA GLY A 131 10.81 -7.82 4.29
C GLY A 131 9.45 -8.04 4.96
N THR A 132 9.35 -9.02 5.86
CA THR A 132 8.07 -9.39 6.53
C THR A 132 7.84 -8.67 7.85
N SER A 133 8.83 -7.93 8.35
CA SER A 133 8.73 -7.22 9.62
C SER A 133 7.81 -6.00 9.52
N VAL A 134 7.02 -5.79 10.56
CA VAL A 134 6.12 -4.64 10.68
C VAL A 134 6.72 -3.63 11.65
N LYS A 135 6.76 -2.36 11.23
CA LYS A 135 7.27 -1.26 12.06
C LYS A 135 6.69 0.06 11.57
N ARG A 136 6.25 0.90 12.49
CA ARG A 136 5.79 2.25 12.16
C ARG A 136 6.96 3.10 11.66
N CYS A 137 6.75 3.81 10.57
CA CYS A 137 7.73 4.70 9.96
C CYS A 137 7.97 5.91 10.87
N PRO A 138 9.24 6.24 11.19
CA PRO A 138 9.55 7.43 11.99
C PRO A 138 9.27 8.72 11.19
N ALA A 139 8.89 9.78 11.89
CA ALA A 139 8.60 11.09 11.28
C ALA A 139 9.83 11.68 10.55
N SER A 140 11.05 11.31 10.96
CA SER A 140 12.31 11.75 10.36
C SER A 140 12.65 11.08 9.03
N ALA A 141 11.86 10.08 8.59
CA ALA A 141 12.11 9.36 7.34
C ALA A 141 11.79 10.22 6.12
N PHE A 142 12.65 10.15 5.10
CA PHE A 142 12.52 10.87 3.84
C PHE A 142 11.65 10.12 2.85
N THR A 143 10.72 10.83 2.19
CA THR A 143 9.86 10.26 1.14
C THR A 143 10.64 10.06 -0.15
N ILE A 144 10.55 8.84 -0.73
CA ILE A 144 11.10 8.54 -2.04
C ILE A 144 10.01 8.57 -3.12
N CYS A 145 8.90 7.91 -2.84
CA CYS A 145 7.83 7.74 -3.80
C CYS A 145 6.48 7.69 -3.09
N THR A 146 5.50 8.37 -3.63
CA THR A 146 4.09 8.24 -3.22
C THR A 146 3.26 7.92 -4.45
N ARG A 147 2.44 6.87 -4.33
CA ARG A 147 1.39 6.54 -5.30
C ARG A 147 0.05 6.79 -4.63
N PHE A 148 -0.93 7.20 -5.40
CA PHE A 148 -2.26 7.45 -4.86
C PHE A 148 -3.35 7.24 -5.90
N HIS A 149 -4.55 6.93 -5.41
CA HIS A 149 -5.79 7.02 -6.16
C HIS A 149 -6.78 7.90 -5.40
N THR A 150 -7.65 8.58 -6.13
CA THR A 150 -8.59 9.52 -5.52
C THR A 150 -9.87 8.83 -5.06
N MET A 151 -10.59 9.48 -4.13
CA MET A 151 -11.92 9.01 -3.69
C MET A 151 -12.85 8.81 -4.88
N ASP A 152 -12.87 9.73 -5.86
CA ASP A 152 -13.69 9.58 -7.07
C ASP A 152 -13.38 8.28 -7.82
N GLN A 153 -12.09 7.94 -7.98
CA GLN A 153 -11.68 6.69 -8.64
C GLN A 153 -12.09 5.44 -7.85
N ILE A 154 -11.99 5.50 -6.52
CA ILE A 154 -12.41 4.40 -5.63
C ILE A 154 -13.92 4.21 -5.70
N LEU A 155 -14.69 5.27 -5.52
CA LEU A 155 -16.16 5.22 -5.54
C LEU A 155 -16.71 4.80 -6.89
N HIS A 156 -16.12 5.27 -7.99
CA HIS A 156 -16.53 4.85 -9.33
C HIS A 156 -16.41 3.32 -9.50
N LYS A 157 -15.31 2.73 -9.07
CA LYS A 157 -15.09 1.28 -9.12
C LYS A 157 -16.04 0.55 -8.18
N MET A 158 -16.18 1.03 -6.94
CA MET A 158 -17.09 0.47 -5.95
C MET A 158 -18.53 0.39 -6.47
N MET A 159 -19.03 1.48 -7.04
CA MET A 159 -20.42 1.54 -7.51
C MET A 159 -20.65 0.74 -8.79
N LYS A 160 -19.68 0.74 -9.70
CA LYS A 160 -19.79 0.01 -10.97
C LYS A 160 -19.81 -1.50 -10.77
N ASP A 161 -18.91 -2.02 -9.92
CA ASP A 161 -18.68 -3.46 -9.75
C ASP A 161 -19.28 -3.99 -8.44
N SER A 162 -19.89 -3.11 -7.62
CA SER A 162 -20.39 -3.43 -6.28
C SER A 162 -19.31 -4.06 -5.38
N ASP A 163 -18.08 -3.57 -5.46
CA ASP A 163 -16.90 -4.16 -4.82
C ASP A 163 -16.87 -3.86 -3.31
N ASN A 164 -16.83 -4.93 -2.49
CA ASN A 164 -16.80 -4.81 -1.03
C ASN A 164 -15.47 -4.28 -0.50
N LEU A 165 -14.34 -4.65 -1.11
CA LEU A 165 -13.03 -4.14 -0.70
C LEU A 165 -12.99 -2.60 -0.80
N TYR A 166 -13.53 -2.06 -1.89
CA TYR A 166 -13.57 -0.61 -2.12
C TYR A 166 -14.55 0.12 -1.20
N ALA A 167 -15.55 -0.59 -0.66
CA ALA A 167 -16.48 -0.02 0.31
C ALA A 167 -15.91 0.04 1.73
N GLU A 168 -14.99 -0.88 2.05
CA GLU A 168 -14.38 -1.01 3.37
C GLU A 168 -13.01 -0.29 3.46
N SER A 169 -12.45 0.13 2.32
CA SER A 169 -11.20 0.90 2.29
C SER A 169 -11.42 2.35 2.68
#